data_3b7b769d9bf2bbf6581a427841d09909
#
_entry.id   3b7b769d9bf2bbf6581a427841d09909
#
_cell.length_a   1.000
_cell.length_b   1.000
_cell.length_c   1.000
_cell.angle_alpha   90.00
_cell.angle_beta   90.00
_cell.angle_gamma   90.00
#
_symmetry.space_group_name_H-M   'P 1'
#
loop_
_entity.id
_entity.type
_entity.pdbx_description
1 polymer ?
#
loop_
_entity_poly.entity_id
_entity_poly.type
_entity_poly.pdbx_seq_one_letter_code
_entity_poly.pdbx_strand_id
1 'polypeptide(L)'
;VVDLFLAAGSSRSIQQSGLALRHWPQWLQQQTHPELQPERLLAHLRQEIPWQQPSIRVYGRIHPIPRQSCWIADAGCQYRYSGLLQTPEPWSAPLLALRQLLDASLACGFNSLLLNRYRDGLDRMGWHADDEPELAADHPIASLSLGVSRSLRFRPKPAPAGPVDGPPFCLELADGDLLVMDAPTQKHWLHALPERRRVLGERINLTFRRIETA
;
A
#
# COMPACT_ATOMS: atom_id res chain seq x y z
N VAL A 1 -5.55 27.62 0.52
CA VAL A 1 -4.58 27.18 1.54
C VAL A 1 -4.13 25.82 1.08
N VAL A 2 -3.06 25.83 0.30
CA VAL A 2 -2.64 24.73 -0.57
C VAL A 2 -1.24 24.32 -0.16
N ASP A 3 -1.01 23.00 -0.12
CA ASP A 3 0.29 22.34 -0.34
C ASP A 3 1.48 22.62 0.60
N LEU A 4 1.29 22.95 1.85
CA LEU A 4 2.45 23.11 2.75
C LEU A 4 3.07 21.79 3.20
N PHE A 5 2.35 20.65 3.13
CA PHE A 5 2.82 19.38 3.66
C PHE A 5 3.31 18.36 2.59
N LEU A 6 2.96 18.57 1.31
CA LEU A 6 3.52 17.81 0.20
C LEU A 6 4.69 18.53 -0.51
N ALA A 7 4.95 19.79 -0.14
CA ALA A 7 5.87 20.69 -0.83
C ALA A 7 7.37 20.43 -0.58
N ALA A 8 7.74 19.48 0.24
CA ALA A 8 9.15 19.20 0.55
C ALA A 8 9.81 18.20 -0.41
N GLY A 9 9.35 18.09 -1.64
CA GLY A 9 9.98 17.31 -2.70
C GLY A 9 9.09 17.26 -3.93
N SER A 10 9.67 17.41 -5.12
CA SER A 10 8.90 17.35 -6.36
C SER A 10 8.29 15.96 -6.54
N SER A 11 6.96 15.88 -6.50
CA SER A 11 6.26 14.64 -6.90
C SER A 11 6.49 14.35 -8.37
N ARG A 12 6.57 13.07 -8.71
CA ARG A 12 6.55 12.60 -10.11
C ARG A 12 5.15 12.10 -10.41
N SER A 13 4.49 12.70 -11.39
CA SER A 13 3.23 12.20 -11.90
C SER A 13 3.48 11.24 -13.05
N ILE A 14 2.85 10.04 -13.00
CA ILE A 14 2.88 9.04 -14.07
C ILE A 14 1.44 8.83 -14.50
N GLN A 15 1.14 9.18 -15.74
CA GLN A 15 -0.19 9.06 -16.32
C GLN A 15 -0.13 8.28 -17.63
N GLN A 16 -0.98 7.27 -17.75
CA GLN A 16 -1.26 6.52 -18.96
C GLN A 16 -2.77 6.30 -19.02
N SER A 17 -3.28 5.69 -20.09
CA SER A 17 -4.70 5.39 -20.20
C SER A 17 -5.20 4.59 -18.98
N GLY A 18 -6.08 5.20 -18.16
CA GLY A 18 -6.61 4.58 -16.95
C GLY A 18 -5.62 4.37 -15.80
N LEU A 19 -4.40 4.89 -15.89
CA LEU A 19 -3.39 4.90 -14.82
C LEU A 19 -3.14 6.33 -14.38
N ALA A 20 -3.21 6.57 -13.10
CA ALA A 20 -2.85 7.85 -12.49
C ALA A 20 -2.08 7.60 -11.19
N LEU A 21 -0.79 7.90 -11.20
CA LEU A 21 0.09 7.73 -10.05
C LEU A 21 0.78 9.04 -9.71
N ARG A 22 0.97 9.27 -8.42
CA ARG A 22 1.81 10.33 -7.88
C ARG A 22 2.85 9.71 -6.97
N HIS A 23 4.11 9.98 -7.18
CA HIS A 23 5.23 9.40 -6.44
C HIS A 23 6.10 10.51 -5.83
N TRP A 24 6.31 10.43 -4.53
CA TRP A 24 7.23 11.28 -3.77
C TRP A 24 8.38 10.43 -3.23
N PRO A 25 9.57 10.51 -3.83
CA PRO A 25 10.76 9.86 -3.29
C PRO A 25 11.12 10.42 -1.92
N GLN A 26 11.47 9.53 -0.99
CA GLN A 26 11.92 9.90 0.36
C GLN A 26 10.96 10.86 1.09
N TRP A 27 9.66 10.73 0.84
CA TRP A 27 8.64 11.60 1.44
C TRP A 27 8.68 11.58 2.97
N LEU A 28 8.89 10.40 3.56
CA LEU A 28 8.86 10.25 5.01
C LEU A 28 10.05 10.93 5.69
N GLN A 29 11.24 10.91 5.06
CA GLN A 29 12.45 11.57 5.58
C GLN A 29 12.30 13.09 5.66
N GLN A 30 11.37 13.65 4.90
CA GLN A 30 11.11 15.10 4.85
C GLN A 30 10.12 15.55 5.94
N GLN A 31 9.51 14.58 6.65
CA GLN A 31 8.57 14.90 7.73
C GLN A 31 9.32 15.25 9.02
N THR A 32 8.83 16.26 9.72
CA THR A 32 9.47 16.74 10.98
C THR A 32 9.04 15.97 12.22
N HIS A 33 8.06 15.05 12.10
CA HIS A 33 7.53 14.31 13.24
C HIS A 33 8.56 13.27 13.74
N PRO A 34 9.04 13.34 15.00
CA PRO A 34 10.15 12.50 15.46
C PRO A 34 9.85 11.00 15.41
N GLU A 35 8.60 10.59 15.69
CA GLU A 35 8.19 9.19 15.69
C GLU A 35 7.96 8.62 14.28
N LEU A 36 7.88 9.49 13.27
CA LEU A 36 7.68 9.08 11.88
C LEU A 36 9.00 9.00 11.09
N GLN A 37 10.15 9.21 11.74
CA GLN A 37 11.43 8.96 11.06
C GLN A 37 11.51 7.50 10.64
N PRO A 38 11.98 7.18 9.42
CA PRO A 38 11.89 5.85 8.84
C PRO A 38 12.40 4.72 9.74
N GLU A 39 13.57 4.91 10.36
CA GLU A 39 14.17 3.89 11.23
C GLU A 39 13.33 3.65 12.49
N ARG A 40 12.78 4.71 13.10
CA ARG A 40 11.92 4.59 14.30
C ARG A 40 10.61 3.93 13.96
N LEU A 41 9.97 4.36 12.87
CA LEU A 41 8.72 3.76 12.43
C LEU A 41 8.92 2.28 12.05
N LEU A 42 10.00 1.95 11.33
CA LEU A 42 10.33 0.57 10.99
C LEU A 42 10.56 -0.30 12.24
N ALA A 43 11.28 0.22 13.25
CA ALA A 43 11.49 -0.46 14.52
C ALA A 43 10.17 -0.70 15.26
N HIS A 44 9.31 0.32 15.36
CA HIS A 44 7.98 0.20 15.94
C HIS A 44 7.15 -0.90 15.23
N LEU A 45 7.09 -0.88 13.91
CA LEU A 45 6.32 -1.86 13.14
C LEU A 45 6.82 -3.29 13.33
N ARG A 46 8.13 -3.49 13.46
CA ARG A 46 8.72 -4.81 13.73
C ARG A 46 8.29 -5.39 15.08
N GLN A 47 8.20 -4.55 16.10
CA GLN A 47 8.01 -4.95 17.50
C GLN A 47 6.53 -5.02 17.89
N GLU A 48 5.73 -4.05 17.44
CA GLU A 48 4.38 -3.84 17.97
C GLU A 48 3.27 -4.40 17.07
N ILE A 49 3.54 -4.64 15.79
CA ILE A 49 2.50 -5.16 14.90
C ILE A 49 2.33 -6.68 15.08
N PRO A 50 1.11 -7.18 15.32
CA PRO A 50 0.81 -8.60 15.42
C PRO A 50 0.81 -9.26 14.03
N TRP A 51 2.00 -9.45 13.47
CA TRP A 51 2.19 -9.99 12.15
C TRP A 51 1.61 -11.40 12.01
N GLN A 52 0.77 -11.61 11.02
CA GLN A 52 0.17 -12.89 10.69
C GLN A 52 0.62 -13.36 9.31
N GLN A 53 0.63 -14.68 9.11
CA GLN A 53 0.87 -15.28 7.79
C GLN A 53 -0.33 -16.18 7.44
N PRO A 54 -1.44 -15.60 6.95
CA PRO A 54 -2.61 -16.38 6.59
C PRO A 54 -2.32 -17.33 5.42
N SER A 55 -3.12 -18.36 5.32
CA SER A 55 -3.05 -19.33 4.23
C SER A 55 -4.20 -19.11 3.25
N ILE A 56 -3.90 -19.30 1.98
CA ILE A 56 -4.88 -19.26 0.89
C ILE A 56 -4.96 -20.63 0.21
N ARG A 57 -6.13 -20.96 -0.36
CA ARG A 57 -6.30 -22.17 -1.15
C ARG A 57 -6.05 -21.86 -2.62
N VAL A 58 -5.04 -22.52 -3.20
CA VAL A 58 -4.69 -22.39 -4.63
C VAL A 58 -4.75 -23.79 -5.24
N TYR A 59 -5.54 -23.98 -6.29
CA TYR A 59 -5.76 -25.28 -6.95
C TYR A 59 -6.02 -26.43 -5.96
N GLY A 60 -6.88 -26.17 -4.96
CA GLY A 60 -7.26 -27.17 -3.95
C GLY A 60 -6.24 -27.40 -2.82
N ARG A 61 -5.04 -26.85 -2.90
CA ARG A 61 -3.98 -26.95 -1.87
C ARG A 61 -3.91 -25.68 -1.03
N ILE A 62 -3.64 -25.85 0.26
CA ILE A 62 -3.46 -24.73 1.20
C ILE A 62 -1.99 -24.33 1.20
N HIS A 63 -1.73 -23.04 0.97
CA HIS A 63 -0.39 -22.44 0.98
C HIS A 63 -0.38 -21.20 1.85
N PRO A 64 0.62 -21.00 2.71
CA PRO A 64 0.79 -19.72 3.36
C PRO A 64 1.09 -18.64 2.31
N ILE A 65 0.54 -17.45 2.50
CA ILE A 65 0.91 -16.33 1.63
C ILE A 65 2.41 -16.02 1.78
N PRO A 66 3.13 -15.71 0.69
CA PRO A 66 4.57 -15.42 0.74
C PRO A 66 4.83 -13.98 1.23
N ARG A 67 4.39 -13.67 2.42
CA ARG A 67 4.58 -12.44 3.20
C ARG A 67 3.86 -12.55 4.53
N GLN A 68 4.10 -11.62 5.43
CA GLN A 68 3.27 -11.41 6.60
C GLN A 68 2.37 -10.18 6.40
N SER A 69 1.23 -10.14 7.07
CA SER A 69 0.29 -9.02 6.97
C SER A 69 -0.38 -8.73 8.31
N CYS A 70 -0.89 -7.51 8.43
CA CYS A 70 -1.76 -7.07 9.51
C CYS A 70 -2.74 -6.04 8.95
N TRP A 71 -3.99 -6.09 9.40
CA TRP A 71 -5.00 -5.11 9.02
C TRP A 71 -5.42 -4.27 10.21
N ILE A 72 -5.33 -2.95 10.06
CA ILE A 72 -5.71 -1.94 11.05
C ILE A 72 -6.82 -1.09 10.47
N ALA A 73 -7.87 -0.79 11.24
CA ALA A 73 -8.93 0.09 10.77
C ALA A 73 -9.69 0.75 11.93
N ASP A 74 -10.53 1.74 11.58
CA ASP A 74 -11.47 2.34 12.51
C ASP A 74 -12.52 1.32 12.97
N ALA A 75 -13.05 1.51 14.16
CA ALA A 75 -14.13 0.67 14.66
C ALA A 75 -15.34 0.72 13.69
N GLY A 76 -15.91 -0.46 13.42
CA GLY A 76 -17.03 -0.60 12.49
C GLY A 76 -16.63 -0.89 11.03
N CYS A 77 -15.36 -0.73 10.65
CA CYS A 77 -14.91 -1.19 9.36
C CYS A 77 -15.01 -2.72 9.27
N GLN A 78 -15.53 -3.22 8.17
CA GLN A 78 -15.60 -4.65 7.86
C GLN A 78 -14.82 -4.92 6.59
N TYR A 79 -14.00 -5.96 6.61
CA TYR A 79 -13.24 -6.37 5.44
C TYR A 79 -13.20 -7.89 5.36
N ARG A 80 -13.48 -8.42 4.18
CA ARG A 80 -13.43 -9.86 3.91
C ARG A 80 -12.21 -10.20 3.10
N TYR A 81 -11.33 -10.98 3.70
CA TYR A 81 -10.18 -11.55 2.98
C TYR A 81 -10.37 -13.05 2.79
N SER A 82 -10.34 -13.50 1.54
CA SER A 82 -10.58 -14.93 1.18
C SER A 82 -11.87 -15.51 1.78
N GLY A 83 -12.94 -14.69 1.88
CA GLY A 83 -14.24 -15.10 2.41
C GLY A 83 -14.38 -15.06 3.95
N LEU A 84 -13.31 -14.80 4.68
CA LEU A 84 -13.32 -14.65 6.14
C LEU A 84 -13.40 -13.17 6.55
N LEU A 85 -14.36 -12.88 7.45
CA LEU A 85 -14.44 -11.57 8.07
C LEU A 85 -13.21 -11.37 8.95
N GLN A 86 -12.48 -10.29 8.71
CA GLN A 86 -11.31 -9.91 9.50
C GLN A 86 -11.74 -8.95 10.61
N THR A 87 -11.18 -9.14 11.80
CA THR A 87 -11.26 -8.13 12.87
C THR A 87 -10.05 -7.22 12.75
N PRO A 88 -10.24 -5.89 12.64
CA PRO A 88 -9.10 -4.99 12.55
C PRO A 88 -8.37 -4.85 13.88
N GLU A 89 -7.06 -4.67 13.81
CA GLU A 89 -6.28 -4.19 14.95
C GLU A 89 -6.50 -2.68 15.14
N PRO A 90 -6.36 -2.18 16.36
CA PRO A 90 -6.47 -0.75 16.62
C PRO A 90 -5.26 0.03 16.09
N TRP A 91 -5.45 1.32 15.83
CA TRP A 91 -4.37 2.22 15.45
C TRP A 91 -3.41 2.46 16.63
N SER A 92 -2.11 2.25 16.41
CA SER A 92 -1.09 2.74 17.34
C SER A 92 -0.85 4.24 17.15
N ALA A 93 -0.29 4.90 18.16
CA ALA A 93 -0.07 6.35 18.10
C ALA A 93 0.76 6.81 16.88
N PRO A 94 1.89 6.16 16.50
CA PRO A 94 2.64 6.53 15.30
C PRO A 94 1.84 6.34 14.01
N LEU A 95 1.05 5.27 13.90
CA LEU A 95 0.23 5.00 12.71
C LEU A 95 -0.94 5.98 12.58
N LEU A 96 -1.53 6.38 13.70
CA LEU A 96 -2.55 7.42 13.73
C LEU A 96 -1.99 8.78 13.30
N ALA A 97 -0.80 9.14 13.79
CA ALA A 97 -0.11 10.37 13.39
C ALA A 97 0.23 10.37 11.88
N LEU A 98 0.70 9.24 11.36
CA LEU A 98 0.98 9.08 9.93
C LEU A 98 -0.30 9.21 9.08
N ARG A 99 -1.40 8.57 9.50
CA ARG A 99 -2.71 8.72 8.85
C ARG A 99 -3.15 10.17 8.82
N GLN A 100 -3.08 10.88 9.96
CA GLN A 100 -3.46 12.30 10.04
C GLN A 100 -2.62 13.17 9.11
N LEU A 101 -1.33 12.90 9.01
CA LEU A 101 -0.43 13.61 8.10
C LEU A 101 -0.81 13.38 6.63
N LEU A 102 -1.12 12.14 6.26
CA LEU A 102 -1.59 11.80 4.91
C LEU A 102 -2.95 12.43 4.61
N ASP A 103 -3.88 12.38 5.55
CA ASP A 103 -5.21 12.99 5.38
C ASP A 103 -5.13 14.52 5.25
N ALA A 104 -4.26 15.17 6.01
CA ALA A 104 -4.03 16.62 5.88
C ALA A 104 -3.47 16.99 4.50
N SER A 105 -2.65 16.10 3.91
CA SER A 105 -2.00 16.33 2.63
C SER A 105 -2.87 15.97 1.43
N LEU A 106 -3.69 14.91 1.53
CA LEU A 106 -4.44 14.32 0.41
C LEU A 106 -5.95 14.55 0.50
N ALA A 107 -6.46 14.96 1.67
CA ALA A 107 -7.89 15.16 1.96
C ALA A 107 -8.75 13.92 1.68
N CYS A 108 -8.22 12.72 1.97
CA CYS A 108 -8.84 11.44 1.57
C CYS A 108 -9.66 10.77 2.68
N GLY A 109 -9.46 11.12 3.96
CA GLY A 109 -10.18 10.50 5.08
C GLY A 109 -9.94 8.99 5.14
N PHE A 110 -8.70 8.56 5.13
CA PHE A 110 -8.33 7.15 5.27
C PHE A 110 -8.82 6.60 6.61
N ASN A 111 -9.44 5.43 6.60
CA ASN A 111 -9.95 4.75 7.80
C ASN A 111 -9.45 3.31 7.95
N SER A 112 -8.57 2.88 7.04
CA SER A 112 -8.06 1.52 6.97
C SER A 112 -6.61 1.50 6.49
N LEU A 113 -5.83 0.58 7.01
CA LEU A 113 -4.42 0.37 6.71
C LEU A 113 -4.13 -1.13 6.60
N LEU A 114 -3.72 -1.58 5.44
CA LEU A 114 -3.14 -2.91 5.26
C LEU A 114 -1.62 -2.82 5.29
N LEU A 115 -1.02 -3.52 6.25
CA LEU A 115 0.43 -3.69 6.34
C LEU A 115 0.83 -5.01 5.69
N ASN A 116 1.87 -4.98 4.85
CA ASN A 116 2.50 -6.16 4.28
C ASN A 116 4.01 -6.13 4.59
N ARG A 117 4.50 -7.18 5.25
CA ARG A 117 5.91 -7.37 5.56
C ARG A 117 6.48 -8.44 4.64
N TYR A 118 7.43 -8.05 3.83
CA TYR A 118 8.24 -8.89 2.97
C TYR A 118 9.59 -9.07 3.66
N ARG A 119 9.84 -10.26 4.22
CA ARG A 119 11.01 -10.54 5.08
C ARG A 119 12.32 -10.48 4.31
N ASP A 120 12.24 -10.82 3.03
CA ASP A 120 13.35 -10.77 2.08
C ASP A 120 12.83 -10.74 0.63
N GLY A 121 13.70 -10.99 -0.32
CA GLY A 121 13.37 -11.00 -1.74
C GLY A 121 12.57 -12.20 -2.22
N LEU A 122 12.39 -13.25 -1.42
CA LEU A 122 11.54 -14.41 -1.76
C LEU A 122 10.06 -14.09 -1.51
N ASP A 123 9.79 -13.24 -0.52
CA ASP A 123 8.43 -12.76 -0.26
C ASP A 123 7.96 -11.85 -1.41
N ARG A 124 6.70 -12.02 -1.79
CA ARG A 124 6.12 -11.41 -3.00
C ARG A 124 4.63 -11.21 -2.88
N MET A 125 4.09 -10.44 -3.81
CA MET A 125 2.66 -10.32 -4.06
C MET A 125 2.38 -10.46 -5.56
N GLY A 126 1.45 -11.36 -5.90
CA GLY A 126 1.05 -11.60 -7.29
C GLY A 126 0.32 -10.39 -7.90
N TRP A 127 -0.03 -10.51 -9.19
CA TRP A 127 -0.82 -9.51 -9.89
C TRP A 127 -2.21 -9.37 -9.29
N HIS A 128 -2.57 -8.17 -8.84
CA HIS A 128 -3.86 -7.82 -8.25
C HIS A 128 -4.17 -6.35 -8.48
N ALA A 129 -5.37 -5.96 -8.20
CA ALA A 129 -5.81 -4.59 -7.96
C ALA A 129 -6.44 -4.53 -6.57
N ASP A 130 -6.43 -3.38 -5.95
CA ASP A 130 -7.15 -3.09 -4.72
C ASP A 130 -8.54 -2.57 -5.13
N ASP A 131 -9.41 -3.48 -5.53
CA ASP A 131 -10.76 -3.21 -6.07
C ASP A 131 -11.86 -4.02 -5.37
N GLU A 132 -11.62 -4.38 -4.12
CA GLU A 132 -12.59 -5.06 -3.29
C GLU A 132 -13.85 -4.18 -3.08
N PRO A 133 -15.06 -4.80 -3.03
CA PRO A 133 -16.31 -4.06 -2.94
C PRO A 133 -16.46 -3.16 -1.71
N GLU A 134 -15.72 -3.47 -0.65
CA GLU A 134 -15.71 -2.70 0.59
C GLU A 134 -14.90 -1.39 0.48
N LEU A 135 -14.04 -1.27 -0.53
CA LEU A 135 -13.23 -0.07 -0.74
C LEU A 135 -14.01 1.01 -1.49
N ALA A 136 -13.86 2.25 -1.05
CA ALA A 136 -14.43 3.40 -1.73
C ALA A 136 -13.80 3.56 -3.13
N ALA A 137 -14.59 3.33 -4.18
CA ALA A 137 -14.12 3.18 -5.56
C ALA A 137 -13.41 4.42 -6.13
N ASP A 138 -13.82 5.61 -5.69
CA ASP A 138 -13.32 6.88 -6.19
C ASP A 138 -12.26 7.51 -5.27
N HIS A 139 -11.77 6.75 -4.28
CA HIS A 139 -10.73 7.23 -3.38
C HIS A 139 -9.33 6.77 -3.82
N PRO A 140 -8.33 7.63 -3.65
CA PRO A 140 -6.94 7.23 -3.87
C PRO A 140 -6.49 6.24 -2.79
N ILE A 141 -5.50 5.44 -3.13
CA ILE A 141 -4.78 4.56 -2.23
C ILE A 141 -3.39 5.13 -2.02
N ALA A 142 -2.99 5.34 -0.76
CA ALA A 142 -1.65 5.80 -0.42
C ALA A 142 -0.79 4.63 0.07
N SER A 143 0.36 4.43 -0.56
CA SER A 143 1.28 3.33 -0.29
C SER A 143 2.65 3.88 0.13
N LEU A 144 3.00 3.71 1.40
CA LEU A 144 4.30 4.08 1.95
C LEU A 144 5.21 2.85 2.03
N SER A 145 6.44 3.00 1.59
CA SER A 145 7.46 1.93 1.61
C SER A 145 8.49 2.20 2.68
N LEU A 146 8.87 1.17 3.43
CA LEU A 146 9.95 1.21 4.43
C LEU A 146 10.91 0.04 4.23
N GLY A 147 12.19 0.27 4.48
CA GLY A 147 13.25 -0.73 4.37
C GLY A 147 13.83 -0.84 2.98
N VAL A 148 14.17 -2.06 2.52
CA VAL A 148 14.89 -2.21 1.25
C VAL A 148 14.03 -1.86 0.03
N SER A 149 14.69 -1.30 -0.98
CA SER A 149 14.04 -0.99 -2.27
C SER A 149 13.51 -2.24 -2.96
N ARG A 150 12.30 -2.15 -3.48
CA ARG A 150 11.63 -3.20 -4.27
C ARG A 150 10.92 -2.60 -5.46
N SER A 151 10.94 -3.31 -6.56
CA SER A 151 10.26 -2.92 -7.78
C SER A 151 8.77 -3.27 -7.71
N LEU A 152 7.89 -2.29 -7.78
CA LEU A 152 6.45 -2.47 -8.01
C LEU A 152 6.18 -2.45 -9.51
N ARG A 153 5.58 -3.51 -10.04
CA ARG A 153 5.26 -3.65 -11.47
C ARG A 153 3.81 -3.34 -11.71
N PHE A 154 3.54 -2.72 -12.85
CA PHE A 154 2.20 -2.38 -13.33
C PHE A 154 1.97 -2.96 -14.71
N ARG A 155 0.74 -3.43 -14.98
CA ARG A 155 0.25 -3.82 -16.30
C ARG A 155 -1.25 -3.55 -16.43
N PRO A 156 -1.76 -3.29 -17.64
CA PRO A 156 -3.19 -3.21 -17.88
C PRO A 156 -3.91 -4.50 -17.44
N LYS A 157 -5.13 -4.37 -16.95
CA LYS A 157 -6.03 -5.52 -16.77
C LYS A 157 -6.36 -6.11 -18.14
N PRO A 158 -6.49 -7.44 -18.27
CA PRO A 158 -7.09 -8.06 -19.45
C PRO A 158 -8.51 -7.53 -19.61
N ALA A 159 -8.86 -7.02 -20.77
CA ALA A 159 -10.13 -6.34 -20.95
C ALA A 159 -11.36 -7.26 -20.94
N PRO A 160 -12.49 -6.80 -20.36
CA PRO A 160 -13.75 -6.79 -21.09
C PRO A 160 -14.22 -5.39 -21.49
N ALA A 161 -13.63 -4.33 -21.00
CA ALA A 161 -14.14 -2.97 -21.24
C ALA A 161 -13.16 -2.07 -21.98
N GLY A 162 -12.80 -2.44 -23.23
CA GLY A 162 -11.95 -1.65 -24.13
C GLY A 162 -10.45 -1.75 -23.77
N PRO A 163 -9.56 -1.66 -24.77
CA PRO A 163 -8.13 -1.72 -24.52
C PRO A 163 -7.71 -0.47 -23.73
N VAL A 164 -7.20 -0.67 -22.53
CA VAL A 164 -6.39 0.34 -21.88
C VAL A 164 -5.00 0.23 -22.48
N ASP A 165 -4.66 1.17 -23.36
CA ASP A 165 -3.37 1.19 -24.03
C ASP A 165 -2.29 1.73 -23.09
N GLY A 166 -1.25 0.94 -22.91
CA GLY A 166 -0.05 1.32 -22.18
C GLY A 166 0.88 0.13 -21.99
N PRO A 167 2.18 0.29 -22.20
CA PRO A 167 3.13 -0.77 -21.90
C PRO A 167 3.20 -1.03 -20.40
N PRO A 168 3.41 -2.29 -19.99
CA PRO A 168 3.77 -2.58 -18.61
C PRO A 168 5.03 -1.80 -18.22
N PHE A 169 5.08 -1.33 -16.97
CA PHE A 169 6.26 -0.63 -16.45
C PHE A 169 6.58 -1.04 -15.02
N CYS A 170 7.70 -0.53 -14.52
CA CYS A 170 8.23 -0.85 -13.22
C CYS A 170 8.61 0.45 -12.49
N LEU A 171 8.19 0.57 -11.25
CA LEU A 171 8.56 1.67 -10.36
C LEU A 171 9.37 1.10 -9.19
N GLU A 172 10.61 1.58 -9.02
CA GLU A 172 11.38 1.29 -7.82
C GLU A 172 10.85 2.14 -6.68
N LEU A 173 10.55 1.48 -5.55
CA LEU A 173 10.10 2.12 -4.33
C LEU A 173 11.13 1.88 -3.24
N ALA A 174 11.80 2.94 -2.83
CA ALA A 174 12.82 2.94 -1.79
C ALA A 174 12.23 3.24 -0.40
N ASP A 175 13.12 3.26 0.59
CA ASP A 175 12.77 3.61 1.97
C ASP A 175 12.18 5.03 2.05
N GLY A 176 11.02 5.16 2.69
CA GLY A 176 10.30 6.42 2.87
C GLY A 176 9.57 6.95 1.64
N ASP A 177 9.55 6.22 0.52
CA ASP A 177 8.81 6.62 -0.68
C ASP A 177 7.30 6.51 -0.47
N LEU A 178 6.58 7.58 -0.82
CA LEU A 178 5.12 7.61 -0.88
C LEU A 178 4.65 7.50 -2.33
N LEU A 179 3.86 6.49 -2.62
CA LEU A 179 3.14 6.31 -3.87
C LEU A 179 1.65 6.48 -3.62
N VAL A 180 1.00 7.36 -4.37
CA VAL A 180 -0.46 7.48 -4.40
C VAL A 180 -0.96 6.95 -5.73
N MET A 181 -1.89 6.01 -5.66
CA MET A 181 -2.61 5.45 -6.80
C MET A 181 -4.00 6.07 -6.82
N ASP A 182 -4.25 6.98 -7.74
CA ASP A 182 -5.53 7.65 -7.88
C ASP A 182 -6.60 6.71 -8.48
N ALA A 183 -7.87 7.04 -8.29
CA ALA A 183 -9.04 6.19 -8.53
C ALA A 183 -9.06 5.37 -9.83
N PRO A 184 -8.74 5.88 -11.04
CA PRO A 184 -8.83 5.08 -12.25
C PRO A 184 -7.84 3.90 -12.28
N THR A 185 -6.76 3.97 -11.50
CA THR A 185 -5.70 2.96 -11.50
C THR A 185 -6.22 1.57 -11.17
N GLN A 186 -6.96 1.43 -10.07
CA GLN A 186 -7.43 0.11 -9.59
C GLN A 186 -8.47 -0.51 -10.53
N LYS A 187 -9.22 0.31 -11.24
CA LYS A 187 -10.20 -0.15 -12.21
C LYS A 187 -9.55 -0.77 -13.46
N HIS A 188 -8.42 -0.22 -13.90
CA HIS A 188 -7.85 -0.52 -15.22
C HIS A 188 -6.50 -1.24 -15.16
N TRP A 189 -5.78 -1.18 -14.05
CA TRP A 189 -4.43 -1.70 -13.94
C TRP A 189 -4.30 -2.71 -12.80
N LEU A 190 -3.41 -3.68 -13.01
CA LEU A 190 -2.90 -4.59 -11.99
C LEU A 190 -1.52 -4.15 -11.58
N HIS A 191 -1.19 -4.42 -10.32
CA HIS A 191 0.16 -4.25 -9.82
C HIS A 191 0.65 -5.52 -9.10
N ALA A 192 1.97 -5.67 -9.00
CA ALA A 192 2.60 -6.83 -8.37
C ALA A 192 3.96 -6.46 -7.78
N LEU A 193 4.30 -7.12 -6.68
CA LEU A 193 5.66 -7.11 -6.12
C LEU A 193 6.32 -8.47 -6.39
N PRO A 194 7.15 -8.59 -7.44
CA PRO A 194 7.72 -9.87 -7.83
C PRO A 194 8.83 -10.33 -6.87
N GLU A 195 9.12 -11.62 -6.88
CA GLU A 195 10.30 -12.20 -6.22
C GLU A 195 11.59 -11.55 -6.74
N ARG A 196 12.55 -11.33 -5.84
CA ARG A 196 13.88 -10.74 -6.09
C ARG A 196 14.94 -11.45 -5.25
N ARG A 197 15.34 -12.65 -5.62
CA ARG A 197 16.20 -13.56 -4.82
C ARG A 197 17.49 -12.95 -4.27
N ARG A 198 18.02 -11.90 -4.90
CA ARG A 198 19.24 -11.21 -4.46
C ARG A 198 18.98 -10.15 -3.37
N VAL A 199 17.73 -9.85 -3.06
CA VAL A 199 17.39 -8.91 -1.99
C VAL A 199 17.30 -9.67 -0.67
N LEU A 200 18.19 -9.37 0.25
CA LEU A 200 18.28 -10.07 1.55
C LEU A 200 17.60 -9.32 2.69
N GLY A 201 17.29 -8.04 2.50
CA GLY A 201 16.66 -7.22 3.52
C GLY A 201 15.14 -7.24 3.46
N GLU A 202 14.52 -6.76 4.53
CA GLU A 202 13.06 -6.68 4.61
C GLU A 202 12.52 -5.37 4.05
N ARG A 203 11.27 -5.43 3.58
CA ARG A 203 10.45 -4.28 3.24
C ARG A 203 9.11 -4.38 3.97
N ILE A 204 8.67 -3.27 4.56
CA ILE A 204 7.29 -3.14 5.05
C ILE A 204 6.57 -2.13 4.17
N ASN A 205 5.39 -2.49 3.71
CA ASN A 205 4.50 -1.61 2.95
C ASN A 205 3.26 -1.27 3.77
N LEU A 206 2.93 0.00 3.82
CA LEU A 206 1.75 0.55 4.49
C LEU A 206 0.79 1.06 3.43
N THR A 207 -0.35 0.39 3.25
CA THR A 207 -1.36 0.74 2.23
C THR A 207 -2.59 1.32 2.91
N PHE A 208 -2.72 2.65 2.87
CA PHE A 208 -3.86 3.39 3.43
C PHE A 208 -5.00 3.42 2.43
N ARG A 209 -6.19 3.11 2.91
CA ARG A 209 -7.41 2.98 2.11
C ARG A 209 -8.61 3.59 2.83
N ARG A 210 -9.67 3.84 2.09
CA ARG A 210 -10.98 4.15 2.66
C ARG A 210 -11.92 2.98 2.44
N ILE A 211 -12.45 2.43 3.53
CA ILE A 211 -13.52 1.44 3.53
C ILE A 211 -14.84 2.18 3.70
N GLU A 212 -15.84 1.82 2.89
CA GLU A 212 -17.21 2.29 3.08
C GLU A 212 -17.81 1.58 4.28
N THR A 213 -18.22 2.34 5.27
CA THR A 213 -19.00 1.81 6.40
C THR A 213 -20.47 1.81 6.02
N ALA A 214 -21.11 0.65 6.18
CA ALA A 214 -22.53 0.50 5.93
C ALA A 214 -23.39 1.41 6.82
#